data_1f8ded18a3743474c875e4fa7979f916
#
_entry.id   1f8ded18a3743474c875e4fa7979f916
#
_cell.length_a   1.000
_cell.length_b   1.000
_cell.length_c   1.000
_cell.angle_alpha   90.00
_cell.angle_beta   90.00
_cell.angle_gamma   90.00
#
_symmetry.space_group_name_H-M   'P 1'
#
loop_
_entity.id
_entity.type
_entity.pdbx_description
1 polymer ?
#
loop_
_entity_poly.entity_id
_entity_poly.type
_entity_poly.pdbx_seq_one_letter_code
_entity_poly.pdbx_strand_id
1 'polypeptide(L)'
;MIDHIVANLLSMGTATLPVLNRRMRKIRTALGLSQAKFSSIVALSGGYIAGVETGRIAVNERLIKLVCASFSANESWVRYGEGTMFSEAMPDDNRFKNLVNLVKGLPPKYQDFLFNVLDMLLKMKDK
;
A
#
# COMPACT_ATOMS: atom_id res chain seq x y z
N MET A 1 17.88 -22.82 5.96
CA MET A 1 18.26 -21.62 6.72
C MET A 1 19.66 -21.16 6.42
N ILE A 2 20.63 -22.04 6.47
CA ILE A 2 22.01 -21.72 6.08
C ILE A 2 22.08 -21.32 4.62
N ASP A 3 21.37 -22.03 3.76
CA ASP A 3 21.31 -21.70 2.34
C ASP A 3 20.77 -20.29 2.07
N HIS A 4 19.80 -19.87 2.89
CA HIS A 4 19.25 -18.54 2.78
C HIS A 4 20.30 -17.46 3.15
N ILE A 5 21.06 -17.73 4.18
CA ILE A 5 22.12 -16.82 4.62
C ILE A 5 23.24 -16.78 3.58
N VAL A 6 23.63 -17.94 3.05
CA VAL A 6 24.67 -18.01 2.02
C VAL A 6 24.20 -17.28 0.76
N ALA A 7 22.96 -17.48 0.35
CA ALA A 7 22.41 -16.77 -0.79
C ALA A 7 22.43 -15.26 -0.59
N ASN A 8 22.10 -14.79 0.62
CA ASN A 8 22.16 -13.37 0.94
C ASN A 8 23.59 -12.83 0.89
N LEU A 9 24.54 -13.60 1.41
CA LEU A 9 25.94 -13.20 1.36
C LEU A 9 26.45 -13.12 -0.06
N LEU A 10 26.08 -14.08 -0.88
CA LEU A 10 26.48 -14.12 -2.30
C LEU A 10 25.85 -12.99 -3.09
N SER A 11 24.66 -12.54 -2.71
CA SER A 11 23.98 -11.47 -3.40
C SER A 11 24.31 -10.09 -2.87
N MET A 12 25.13 -9.98 -1.86
CA MET A 12 25.44 -8.68 -1.27
C MET A 12 26.02 -7.70 -2.27
N GLY A 13 26.80 -8.18 -3.22
CA GLY A 13 27.35 -7.35 -4.27
C GLY A 13 26.34 -6.97 -5.35
N THR A 14 25.19 -7.61 -5.38
CA THR A 14 24.14 -7.38 -6.37
C THR A 14 22.89 -6.76 -5.75
N ALA A 15 23.08 -6.00 -4.69
CA ALA A 15 22.02 -5.21 -4.07
C ALA A 15 20.85 -6.05 -3.55
N THR A 16 21.12 -6.84 -2.51
CA THR A 16 20.03 -7.41 -1.73
C THR A 16 19.27 -6.25 -1.07
N LEU A 17 18.03 -6.03 -1.49
CA LEU A 17 17.24 -4.94 -0.95
C LEU A 17 16.98 -5.15 0.53
N PRO A 18 17.10 -4.11 1.35
CA PRO A 18 16.66 -4.19 2.73
C PRO A 18 15.21 -4.64 2.81
N VAL A 19 14.87 -5.33 3.87
CA VAL A 19 13.55 -5.94 4.01
C VAL A 19 12.44 -4.90 3.94
N LEU A 20 12.62 -3.76 4.61
CA LEU A 20 11.59 -2.71 4.62
C LEU A 20 11.35 -2.15 3.22
N ASN A 21 12.41 -1.97 2.44
CA ASN A 21 12.29 -1.47 1.08
C ASN A 21 11.51 -2.44 0.20
N ARG A 22 11.77 -3.75 0.34
CA ARG A 22 11.01 -4.76 -0.39
C ARG A 22 9.55 -4.77 0.01
N ARG A 23 9.25 -4.58 1.28
CA ARG A 23 7.87 -4.56 1.76
C ARG A 23 7.11 -3.38 1.20
N MET A 24 7.76 -2.22 1.07
CA MET A 24 7.12 -1.07 0.43
C MET A 24 6.70 -1.38 -1.00
N ARG A 25 7.59 -2.00 -1.76
CA ARG A 25 7.27 -2.40 -3.12
C ARG A 25 6.15 -3.43 -3.16
N LYS A 26 6.15 -4.38 -2.23
CA LYS A 26 5.09 -5.40 -2.16
C LYS A 26 3.72 -4.79 -1.91
N ILE A 27 3.64 -3.78 -1.05
CA ILE A 27 2.39 -3.07 -0.80
C ILE A 27 1.90 -2.43 -2.09
N ARG A 28 2.78 -1.71 -2.78
CA ARG A 28 2.40 -1.04 -4.02
C ARG A 28 1.90 -2.02 -5.08
N THR A 29 2.65 -3.09 -5.29
CA THR A 29 2.29 -4.07 -6.32
C THR A 29 1.02 -4.83 -5.96
N ALA A 30 0.82 -5.12 -4.67
CA ALA A 30 -0.41 -5.77 -4.21
C ALA A 30 -1.64 -4.90 -4.46
N LEU A 31 -1.47 -3.59 -4.40
CA LEU A 31 -2.55 -2.63 -4.68
C LEU A 31 -2.74 -2.39 -6.19
N GLY A 32 -1.85 -2.92 -7.02
CA GLY A 32 -1.92 -2.71 -8.46
C GLY A 32 -1.57 -1.29 -8.89
N LEU A 33 -0.82 -0.56 -8.08
CA LEU A 33 -0.52 0.85 -8.35
C LEU A 33 0.84 1.00 -9.04
N SER A 34 0.92 1.96 -9.94
CA SER A 34 2.21 2.39 -10.47
C SER A 34 2.98 3.18 -9.42
N GLN A 35 4.28 3.35 -9.62
CA GLN A 35 5.08 4.19 -8.73
C GLN A 35 4.55 5.62 -8.70
N ALA A 36 4.16 6.14 -9.86
CA ALA A 36 3.62 7.50 -9.96
C ALA A 36 2.32 7.64 -9.15
N LYS A 37 1.41 6.68 -9.29
CA LYS A 37 0.13 6.73 -8.58
C LYS A 37 0.34 6.58 -7.08
N PHE A 38 1.18 5.63 -6.67
CA PHE A 38 1.51 5.43 -5.26
C PHE A 38 2.11 6.71 -4.65
N SER A 39 3.07 7.29 -5.35
CA SER A 39 3.72 8.55 -4.91
C SER A 39 2.71 9.68 -4.74
N SER A 40 1.80 9.80 -5.68
CA SER A 40 0.77 10.83 -5.66
C SER A 40 -0.11 10.69 -4.41
N ILE A 41 -0.50 9.45 -4.08
CA ILE A 41 -1.39 9.22 -2.94
C ILE A 41 -0.70 9.56 -1.62
N VAL A 42 0.58 9.20 -1.47
CA VAL A 42 1.32 9.52 -0.23
C VAL A 42 1.97 10.91 -0.27
N ALA A 43 1.73 11.67 -1.32
CA ALA A 43 2.24 13.04 -1.49
C ALA A 43 3.78 13.11 -1.43
N LEU A 44 4.43 12.14 -2.05
CA LEU A 44 5.89 12.10 -2.18
C LEU A 44 6.26 12.07 -3.65
N SER A 45 7.51 12.40 -3.99
CA SER A 45 7.93 12.39 -5.37
C SER A 45 8.09 10.97 -5.91
N GLY A 46 7.89 10.79 -7.23
CA GLY A 46 8.09 9.51 -7.87
C GLY A 46 9.54 9.04 -7.75
N GLY A 47 10.48 9.97 -7.83
CA GLY A 47 11.90 9.65 -7.64
C GLY A 47 12.22 9.13 -6.26
N TYR A 48 11.55 9.65 -5.23
CA TYR A 48 11.71 9.17 -3.87
C TYR A 48 11.25 7.72 -3.75
N ILE A 49 10.06 7.42 -4.25
CA ILE A 49 9.52 6.06 -4.19
C ILE A 49 10.39 5.09 -5.00
N ALA A 50 10.83 5.50 -6.19
CA ALA A 50 11.75 4.68 -6.98
C ALA A 50 13.05 4.41 -6.23
N GLY A 51 13.58 5.43 -5.53
CA GLY A 51 14.78 5.27 -4.70
C GLY A 51 14.57 4.30 -3.55
N VAL A 52 13.40 4.34 -2.91
CA VAL A 52 13.06 3.40 -1.85
C VAL A 52 13.01 1.97 -2.41
N GLU A 53 12.35 1.78 -3.54
CA GLU A 53 12.17 0.44 -4.11
C GLU A 53 13.45 -0.16 -4.65
N THR A 54 14.42 0.66 -5.02
CA THR A 54 15.75 0.19 -5.44
C THR A 54 16.74 0.06 -4.31
N GLY A 55 16.35 0.45 -3.10
CA GLY A 55 17.23 0.38 -1.93
C GLY A 55 18.18 1.57 -1.79
N ARG A 56 18.12 2.54 -2.71
CA ARG A 56 18.98 3.72 -2.66
C ARG A 56 18.60 4.65 -1.50
N ILE A 57 17.31 4.70 -1.18
CA ILE A 57 16.78 5.51 -0.09
C ILE A 57 16.23 4.59 0.98
N ALA A 58 16.70 4.75 2.22
CA ALA A 58 16.24 3.93 3.32
C ALA A 58 14.81 4.28 3.72
N VAL A 59 14.04 3.28 4.12
CA VAL A 59 12.70 3.49 4.68
C VAL A 59 12.85 4.09 6.07
N ASN A 60 12.14 5.19 6.32
CA ASN A 60 12.13 5.84 7.62
C ASN A 60 10.75 5.73 8.28
N GLU A 61 10.67 6.15 9.53
CA GLU A 61 9.44 6.10 10.31
C GLU A 61 8.30 6.87 9.64
N ARG A 62 8.61 8.02 9.08
CA ARG A 62 7.61 8.84 8.42
C ARG A 62 6.96 8.11 7.24
N LEU A 63 7.77 7.44 6.44
CA LEU A 63 7.25 6.68 5.29
C LEU A 63 6.36 5.54 5.76
N ILE A 64 6.79 4.81 6.80
CA ILE A 64 5.99 3.72 7.34
C ILE A 64 4.61 4.25 7.79
N LYS A 65 4.60 5.34 8.55
CA LYS A 65 3.36 5.92 9.03
C LYS A 65 2.46 6.39 7.89
N LEU A 66 3.04 7.03 6.88
CA LEU A 66 2.29 7.52 5.73
C LEU A 66 1.65 6.38 4.95
N VAL A 67 2.41 5.32 4.69
CA VAL A 67 1.91 4.17 3.92
C VAL A 67 0.82 3.44 4.69
N CYS A 68 1.03 3.22 5.98
CA CYS A 68 0.03 2.53 6.79
C CYS A 68 -1.27 3.35 6.89
N ALA A 69 -1.15 4.67 7.03
CA ALA A 69 -2.32 5.54 7.10
C ALA A 69 -3.04 5.63 5.76
N SER A 70 -2.28 5.69 4.66
CA SER A 70 -2.88 5.90 3.33
C SER A 70 -3.55 4.65 2.76
N PHE A 71 -3.02 3.48 3.07
CA PHE A 71 -3.45 2.23 2.43
C PHE A 71 -3.97 1.19 3.41
N SER A 72 -4.10 1.54 4.68
CA SER A 72 -4.49 0.61 5.73
C SER A 72 -3.57 -0.60 5.83
N ALA A 73 -2.28 -0.38 5.58
CA ALA A 73 -1.29 -1.43 5.72
C ALA A 73 -1.07 -1.72 7.21
N ASN A 74 -0.84 -2.99 7.51
CA ASN A 74 -0.60 -3.43 8.87
C ASN A 74 0.85 -3.08 9.27
N GLU A 75 1.01 -2.21 10.25
CA GLU A 75 2.33 -1.75 10.68
C GLU A 75 3.21 -2.89 11.15
N SER A 76 2.64 -3.87 11.86
CA SER A 76 3.39 -5.05 12.30
C SER A 76 3.94 -5.86 11.13
N TRP A 77 3.15 -5.95 10.05
CA TRP A 77 3.64 -6.63 8.85
C TRP A 77 4.75 -5.83 8.18
N VAL A 78 4.60 -4.52 8.10
CA VAL A 78 5.62 -3.67 7.48
C VAL A 78 6.93 -3.76 8.25
N ARG A 79 6.86 -3.66 9.57
CA ARG A 79 8.07 -3.63 10.42
C ARG A 79 8.70 -5.00 10.62
N TYR A 80 7.88 -6.01 10.87
CA TYR A 80 8.36 -7.30 11.37
C TYR A 80 7.94 -8.48 10.49
N GLY A 81 7.10 -8.27 9.51
CA GLY A 81 6.57 -9.34 8.67
C GLY A 81 5.52 -10.18 9.38
N GLU A 82 4.93 -9.67 10.45
CA GLU A 82 3.93 -10.37 11.24
C GLU A 82 2.52 -10.02 10.82
N GLY A 83 1.66 -11.03 10.74
CA GLY A 83 0.27 -10.83 10.37
C GLY A 83 0.08 -10.66 8.88
N THR A 84 -1.03 -10.07 8.51
CA THR A 84 -1.37 -9.81 7.10
C THR A 84 -0.83 -8.45 6.65
N MET A 85 -0.58 -8.34 5.34
CA MET A 85 -0.06 -7.10 4.76
C MET A 85 -0.98 -5.91 5.01
N PHE A 86 -2.29 -6.12 4.88
CA PHE A 86 -3.28 -5.09 5.12
C PHE A 86 -4.09 -5.43 6.35
N SER A 87 -4.51 -4.39 7.06
CA SER A 87 -5.33 -4.58 8.25
C SER A 87 -6.65 -5.24 7.86
N GLU A 88 -7.01 -6.31 8.56
CA GLU A 88 -8.32 -6.95 8.39
C GLU A 88 -9.40 -6.24 9.18
N ALA A 89 -8.99 -5.37 10.10
CA ALA A 89 -9.94 -4.54 10.80
C ALA A 89 -10.70 -3.71 9.78
N MET A 90 -11.98 -3.50 10.01
CA MET A 90 -12.76 -2.57 9.21
C MET A 90 -11.99 -1.26 9.13
N PRO A 91 -12.01 -0.59 7.97
CA PRO A 91 -11.40 0.73 7.89
C PRO A 91 -11.82 1.56 9.08
N ASP A 92 -10.91 2.37 9.57
CA ASP A 92 -11.20 3.28 10.68
C ASP A 92 -12.62 3.79 10.51
N ASP A 93 -13.45 3.64 11.55
CA ASP A 93 -14.84 4.06 11.54
C ASP A 93 -14.98 5.50 11.04
N ASN A 94 -14.06 6.37 11.42
CA ASN A 94 -14.10 7.76 10.99
C ASN A 94 -13.91 7.90 9.49
N ARG A 95 -13.00 7.14 8.92
CA ARG A 95 -12.75 7.15 7.48
C ARG A 95 -13.97 6.69 6.70
N PHE A 96 -14.59 5.63 7.16
CA PHE A 96 -15.80 5.10 6.52
C PHE A 96 -16.96 6.08 6.68
N LYS A 97 -17.13 6.64 7.87
CA LYS A 97 -18.16 7.65 8.11
C LYS A 97 -17.98 8.87 7.24
N ASN A 98 -16.74 9.32 7.07
CA ASN A 98 -16.43 10.46 6.20
C ASN A 98 -16.82 10.15 4.76
N LEU A 99 -16.51 8.96 4.27
CA LEU A 99 -16.88 8.54 2.93
C LEU A 99 -18.40 8.55 2.76
N VAL A 100 -19.13 7.98 3.72
CA VAL A 100 -20.60 7.95 3.69
C VAL A 100 -21.15 9.38 3.66
N ASN A 101 -20.60 10.27 4.48
CA ASN A 101 -21.06 11.66 4.51
C ASN A 101 -20.81 12.38 3.19
N LEU A 102 -19.66 12.12 2.56
CA LEU A 102 -19.36 12.69 1.25
C LEU A 102 -20.37 12.22 0.21
N VAL A 103 -20.69 10.93 0.22
CA VAL A 103 -21.67 10.36 -0.71
C VAL A 103 -23.05 10.95 -0.47
N LYS A 104 -23.47 11.09 0.79
CA LYS A 104 -24.75 11.67 1.15
C LYS A 104 -24.88 13.12 0.68
N GLY A 105 -23.77 13.84 0.62
CA GLY A 105 -23.76 15.22 0.15
C GLY A 105 -23.85 15.38 -1.35
N LEU A 106 -23.73 14.30 -2.11
CA LEU A 106 -23.82 14.34 -3.57
C LEU A 106 -25.27 14.38 -4.03
N PRO A 107 -25.57 15.06 -5.17
CA PRO A 107 -26.90 14.96 -5.79
C PRO A 107 -27.25 13.51 -6.10
N PRO A 108 -28.55 13.15 -6.08
CA PRO A 108 -28.96 11.75 -6.29
C PRO A 108 -28.43 11.09 -7.55
N LYS A 109 -28.31 11.82 -8.65
CA LYS A 109 -27.78 11.25 -9.90
C LYS A 109 -26.34 10.79 -9.77
N TYR A 110 -25.55 11.50 -8.96
CA TYR A 110 -24.16 11.09 -8.72
C TYR A 110 -24.08 9.91 -7.77
N GLN A 111 -25.00 9.85 -6.81
CA GLN A 111 -25.09 8.69 -5.93
C GLN A 111 -25.43 7.43 -6.73
N ASP A 112 -26.38 7.54 -7.65
CA ASP A 112 -26.77 6.43 -8.53
C ASP A 112 -25.60 5.96 -9.37
N PHE A 113 -24.83 6.90 -9.90
CA PHE A 113 -23.63 6.56 -10.66
C PHE A 113 -22.63 5.77 -9.82
N LEU A 114 -22.41 6.20 -8.56
CA LEU A 114 -21.50 5.48 -7.66
C LEU A 114 -21.99 4.07 -7.37
N PHE A 115 -23.29 3.90 -7.13
CA PHE A 115 -23.85 2.57 -6.89
C PHE A 115 -23.69 1.67 -8.12
N ASN A 116 -23.86 2.22 -9.31
CA ASN A 116 -23.63 1.46 -10.54
C ASN A 116 -22.18 1.02 -10.68
N VAL A 117 -21.22 1.90 -10.35
CA VAL A 117 -19.80 1.56 -10.38
C VAL A 117 -19.48 0.46 -9.37
N LEU A 118 -20.03 0.57 -8.16
CA LEU A 118 -19.84 -0.45 -7.13
C LEU A 118 -20.41 -1.80 -7.57
N ASP A 119 -21.59 -1.79 -8.20
CA ASP A 119 -22.18 -2.99 -8.76
C ASP A 119 -21.26 -3.66 -9.78
N MET A 120 -20.71 -2.85 -10.68
CA MET A 120 -19.76 -3.35 -11.67
C MET A 120 -18.54 -3.98 -11.02
N LEU A 121 -18.01 -3.33 -10.00
CA LEU A 121 -16.83 -3.84 -9.28
C LEU A 121 -17.15 -5.16 -8.58
N LEU A 122 -18.31 -5.28 -7.97
CA LEU A 122 -18.73 -6.51 -7.31
C LEU A 122 -18.88 -7.65 -8.29
N LYS A 123 -19.43 -7.38 -9.47
CA LYS A 123 -19.55 -8.39 -10.52
C LYS A 123 -18.20 -8.82 -11.06
N MET A 124 -17.26 -7.91 -11.16
CA MET A 124 -15.89 -8.23 -11.57
C MET A 124 -15.20 -9.11 -10.54
N LYS A 125 -15.45 -8.88 -9.26
CA LYS A 125 -14.85 -9.65 -8.19
C LYS A 125 -15.30 -11.10 -8.21
N ASP A 126 -16.53 -11.36 -8.62
CA ASP A 126 -17.13 -12.71 -8.60
C ASP A 126 -16.68 -13.58 -9.78
N LYS A 127 -15.86 -13.06 -10.68
CA LYS A 127 -15.38 -13.82 -11.84
C LYS A 127 -14.02 -14.45 -11.60
#